data_c8ab33473f465d8979b501be513586c1
#
_entry.id   c8ab33473f465d8979b501be513586c1
#
_cell.length_a   1.000
_cell.length_b   1.000
_cell.length_c   1.000
_cell.angle_alpha   90.00
_cell.angle_beta   90.00
_cell.angle_gamma   90.00
#
_symmetry.space_group_name_H-M   'P 1'
#
loop_
_entity.id
_entity.type
_entity.pdbx_description
1 polymer ?
#
loop_
_entity_poly.entity_id
_entity_poly.type
_entity_poly.pdbx_seq_one_letter_code
_entity_poly.pdbx_strand_id
1 'polypeptide(L)' 'MSDNSVQKSYTITYAEGKTVSAKAESIAWTENGEFILLMNGEETKHVIVAANVIAVTEQ' A
#
# COMPACT_ATOMS: atom_id res chain seq x y z
N MET A 1 13.36 21.02 0.62
CA MET A 1 13.32 20.61 0.30
C MET A 1 12.91 20.01 -0.65
N SER A 2 13.06 20.01 -1.20
CA SER A 2 12.46 19.50 -1.97
C SER A 2 12.26 18.30 -1.97
N ASP A 3 11.45 17.90 -2.07
CA ASP A 3 11.10 16.75 -2.00
C ASP A 3 11.07 16.08 -3.24
N ASN A 4 11.85 15.15 -3.41
CA ASN A 4 11.92 14.38 -4.59
C ASN A 4 11.14 13.10 -4.49
N SER A 5 10.21 13.02 -3.58
CA SER A 5 9.44 11.80 -3.46
C SER A 5 8.59 11.60 -4.66
N VAL A 6 8.57 10.41 -5.16
CA VAL A 6 7.73 10.03 -6.27
C VAL A 6 6.61 9.18 -5.70
N GLN A 7 5.41 9.66 -5.84
CA GLN A 7 4.23 8.94 -5.36
C GLN A 7 3.82 7.95 -6.43
N LYS A 8 3.71 6.69 -6.04
CA LYS A 8 3.24 5.64 -6.93
C LYS A 8 1.79 5.35 -6.64
N SER A 9 1.07 4.96 -7.66
CA SER A 9 -0.33 4.60 -7.49
C SER A 9 -0.43 3.10 -7.31
N TYR A 10 -1.13 2.68 -6.27
CA TYR A 10 -1.33 1.26 -6.01
C TYR A 10 -2.82 0.96 -6.05
N THR A 11 -3.18 -0.14 -6.68
CA THR A 11 -4.55 -0.62 -6.68
C THR A 11 -4.62 -1.86 -5.83
N ILE A 12 -5.42 -1.83 -4.78
CA ILE A 12 -5.57 -2.94 -3.86
C ILE A 12 -6.90 -3.62 -4.16
N THR A 13 -6.85 -4.90 -4.49
CA THR A 13 -8.04 -5.68 -4.80
C THR A 13 -8.37 -6.58 -3.63
N TYR A 14 -9.57 -6.46 -3.12
CA TYR A 14 -10.03 -7.26 -1.98
C TYR A 14 -10.75 -8.52 -2.46
N ALA A 15 -10.80 -9.50 -1.61
CA ALA A 15 -11.41 -10.80 -1.92
C ALA A 15 -12.86 -10.69 -2.35
N GLU A 16 -13.55 -9.68 -1.90
CA GLU A 16 -14.95 -9.50 -2.26
C GLU A 16 -15.12 -8.81 -3.61
N GLY A 17 -14.05 -8.53 -4.30
CA GLY A 17 -14.10 -7.89 -5.62
C GLY A 17 -13.98 -6.39 -5.59
N LYS A 18 -13.90 -5.80 -4.41
CA LYS A 18 -13.77 -4.36 -4.27
C LYS A 18 -12.34 -3.93 -4.53
N THR A 19 -12.17 -2.77 -5.15
CA THR A 19 -10.84 -2.22 -5.37
C THR A 19 -10.73 -0.85 -4.74
N VAL A 20 -9.55 -0.52 -4.24
CA VAL A 20 -9.26 0.77 -3.67
C VAL A 20 -7.93 1.25 -4.24
N SER A 21 -7.86 2.52 -4.61
CA SER A 21 -6.62 3.11 -5.11
C SER A 21 -6.02 3.98 -4.03
N ALA A 22 -4.72 3.93 -3.90
CA ALA A 22 -4.00 4.74 -2.92
C ALA A 22 -2.65 5.13 -3.50
N LYS A 23 -2.07 6.20 -2.98
CA LYS A 23 -0.76 6.65 -3.41
C LYS A 23 0.21 6.64 -2.25
N ALA A 24 1.42 6.22 -2.51
CA ALA A 24 2.49 6.21 -1.52
C ALA A 24 3.81 6.07 -2.22
N GLU A 25 4.90 6.31 -1.50
CA GLU A 25 6.23 6.14 -2.09
C GLU A 25 6.60 4.69 -2.23
N SER A 26 6.18 3.88 -1.29
CA SER A 26 6.53 2.47 -1.30
C SER A 26 5.52 1.67 -0.50
N ILE A 27 5.64 0.37 -0.58
CA ILE A 27 4.76 -0.53 0.12
C ILE A 27 5.62 -1.53 0.88
N ALA A 28 5.22 -1.86 2.07
CA ALA A 28 5.92 -2.82 2.91
C ALA A 28 4.93 -3.79 3.52
N TRP A 29 5.43 -4.94 3.94
CA TRP A 29 4.61 -5.97 4.58
C TRP A 29 5.14 -6.19 5.98
N THR A 30 4.27 -6.48 6.91
CA THR A 30 4.73 -6.82 8.24
C THR A 30 5.38 -8.20 8.21
N GLU A 31 6.15 -8.49 9.25
CA GLU A 31 6.96 -9.68 9.30
C GLU A 31 6.16 -10.95 9.08
N ASN A 32 4.97 -11.02 9.62
CA ASN A 32 4.13 -12.21 9.47
C ASN A 32 3.15 -12.09 8.32
N GLY A 33 3.22 -11.01 7.54
CA GLY A 33 2.35 -10.85 6.39
C GLY A 33 0.91 -10.48 6.71
N GLU A 34 0.64 -10.04 7.92
CA GLU A 34 -0.73 -9.70 8.31
C GLU A 34 -1.19 -8.34 7.81
N PHE A 35 -0.27 -7.42 7.63
CA PHE A 35 -0.63 -6.07 7.22
C PHE A 35 0.21 -5.60 6.07
N ILE A 36 -0.38 -4.74 5.25
CA ILE A 36 0.32 -4.08 4.15
C ILE A 36 0.39 -2.61 4.54
N LEU A 37 1.58 -2.05 4.51
CA LEU A 37 1.82 -0.68 4.92
C LEU A 37 2.16 0.17 3.71
N LEU A 38 1.43 1.24 3.53
CA LEU A 38 1.75 2.21 2.48
C LEU A 38 2.57 3.30 3.13
N MET A 39 3.81 3.44 2.70
CA MET A 39 4.79 4.26 3.37
C MET A 39 5.20 5.48 2.57
N ASN A 40 5.47 6.57 3.27
CA ASN A 40 6.13 7.72 2.70
C ASN A 40 7.41 7.90 3.53
N GLY A 41 8.52 7.42 2.97
CA GLY A 41 9.76 7.40 3.73
C GLY A 41 9.61 6.50 4.95
N GLU A 42 9.78 7.06 6.12
CA GLU A 42 9.67 6.30 7.36
C GLU A 42 8.27 6.39 7.96
N GLU A 43 7.40 7.17 7.35
CA GLU A 43 6.08 7.39 7.89
C GLU A 43 5.07 6.42 7.27
N THR A 44 4.25 5.80 8.09
CA THR A 44 3.20 4.92 7.61
C THR A 44 1.98 5.76 7.27
N LYS A 45 1.59 5.75 6.01
CA LYS A 45 0.47 6.54 5.56
C LYS A 45 -0.84 5.79 5.70
N HIS A 46 -0.85 4.52 5.36
CA HIS A 46 -2.04 3.67 5.47
C HIS A 46 -1.64 2.28 5.91
N VAL A 47 -2.54 1.63 6.63
CA VAL A 47 -2.36 0.24 7.05
C VAL A 47 -3.56 -0.55 6.54
N ILE A 48 -3.29 -1.63 5.83
CA ILE A 48 -4.33 -2.45 5.23
C ILE A 48 -4.21 -3.87 5.74
N VAL A 49 -5.33 -4.47 6.11
CA VAL A 49 -5.33 -5.85 6.58
C VAL A 49 -5.17 -6.77 5.38
N ALA A 50 -4.06 -7.47 5.31
CA ALA A 50 -3.72 -8.30 4.17
C ALA A 50 -4.62 -9.51 4.00
N ALA A 51 -5.26 -9.96 5.06
CA ALA A 51 -6.10 -11.16 5.00
C ALA A 51 -7.23 -11.03 3.98
N ASN A 52 -7.69 -9.81 3.74
CA ASN A 52 -8.79 -9.59 2.80
C ASN A 52 -8.32 -9.12 1.43
N VAL A 53 -7.02 -9.11 1.20
CA VAL A 53 -6.46 -8.61 -0.05
C VAL A 53 -5.98 -9.77 -0.89
N ILE A 54 -6.36 -9.79 -2.16
CA ILE A 54 -5.91 -10.84 -3.06
C ILE A 54 -4.85 -10.35 -4.03
N ALA A 55 -4.75 -9.05 -4.22
CA ALA A 55 -3.73 -8.51 -5.12
C ALA A 55 -3.44 -7.05 -4.82
N VAL A 56 -2.21 -6.64 -5.05
CA VAL A 56 -1.82 -5.23 -4.99
C VAL A 56 -1.02 -4.98 -6.27
N THR A 57 -1.45 -4.01 -7.03
CA THR A 57 -0.81 -3.70 -8.31
C THR A 57 -0.27 -2.28 -8.29
N GLU A 58 0.96 -2.14 -8.69
CA GLU A 58 1.55 -0.81 -8.83
C GLU A 58 1.30 -0.33 -10.25
N GLN A 59 0.91 0.89 -10.39
CA GLN A 59 0.65 1.46 -11.71
C GLN A 59 1.70 2.43 -12.14
#